data_4b0d983f303e9a0f2c3ebe3bc4270925
#
_entry.id   4b0d983f303e9a0f2c3ebe3bc4270925
#
_cell.length_a   1.000
_cell.length_b   1.000
_cell.length_c   1.000
_cell.angle_alpha   90.00
_cell.angle_beta   90.00
_cell.angle_gamma   90.00
#
_symmetry.space_group_name_H-M   'P 1'
#
loop_
_entity.id
_entity.type
_entity.pdbx_description
1 polymer ?
#
loop_
_entity_poly.entity_id
_entity_poly.type
_entity_poly.pdbx_seq_one_letter_code
_entity_poly.pdbx_strand_id
1 'polypeptide(L)'
;MWRHVAADLAADHTVICPDLRGYGASDKPAGPDVDLYAKRTMAADVVALARALGHERFALAGHDRGALVAFRAGLDHPDVVTQLACLDVLPTLDMWQVPRGTSAAVGFHLYLMAHPPGLPEKMIGAAPDTFFGHFLDIWGGRPDPMPAEIRAAYLAACRGAVPSIVADYRASATVDVEHDQVDREAGARLGMPVTVIQQDW
;
A
#
# COMPACT_ATOMS: atom_id res chain seq x y z
N MET A 1 -6.44 -5.60 7.98
CA MET A 1 -7.40 -5.10 7.03
C MET A 1 -8.38 -6.22 6.59
N TRP A 2 -7.91 -7.33 6.09
CA TRP A 2 -8.70 -8.41 5.45
C TRP A 2 -9.53 -9.29 6.40
N ARG A 3 -9.56 -8.99 7.70
CA ARG A 3 -10.17 -9.82 8.75
C ARG A 3 -11.64 -10.21 8.51
N HIS A 4 -12.39 -9.40 7.76
CA HIS A 4 -13.81 -9.67 7.51
C HIS A 4 -14.06 -10.53 6.27
N VAL A 5 -13.11 -10.60 5.34
CA VAL A 5 -13.28 -11.31 4.06
C VAL A 5 -12.34 -12.52 3.93
N ALA A 6 -11.25 -12.55 4.68
CA ALA A 6 -10.25 -13.62 4.54
C ALA A 6 -10.82 -14.98 4.92
N ALA A 7 -11.68 -15.06 5.96
CA ALA A 7 -12.30 -16.30 6.40
C ALA A 7 -13.29 -16.86 5.35
N ASP A 8 -14.07 -15.97 4.73
CA ASP A 8 -15.04 -16.35 3.69
C ASP A 8 -14.31 -16.84 2.43
N LEU A 9 -13.26 -16.14 2.03
CA LEU A 9 -12.42 -16.53 0.89
C LEU A 9 -11.69 -17.86 1.15
N ALA A 10 -11.32 -18.14 2.39
CA ALA A 10 -10.62 -19.37 2.76
C ALA A 10 -11.48 -20.64 2.63
N ALA A 11 -12.80 -20.50 2.43
CA ALA A 11 -13.68 -21.65 2.14
C ALA A 11 -13.31 -22.33 0.81
N ASP A 12 -12.87 -21.54 -0.19
CA ASP A 12 -12.60 -22.04 -1.55
C ASP A 12 -11.18 -21.76 -2.03
N HIS A 13 -10.39 -21.01 -1.27
CA HIS A 13 -9.04 -20.56 -1.67
C HIS A 13 -8.02 -20.75 -0.55
N THR A 14 -6.76 -20.91 -0.91
CA THR A 14 -5.65 -20.63 0.01
C THR A 14 -5.46 -19.12 0.07
N VAL A 15 -5.70 -18.53 1.24
CA VAL A 15 -5.62 -17.07 1.45
C VAL A 15 -4.34 -16.72 2.18
N ILE A 16 -3.52 -15.84 1.58
CA ILE A 16 -2.27 -15.33 2.15
C ILE A 16 -2.44 -13.82 2.34
N CYS A 17 -2.35 -13.35 3.59
CA CYS A 17 -2.47 -11.94 3.95
C CYS A 17 -1.16 -11.45 4.58
N PRO A 18 -0.15 -11.11 3.80
CA PRO A 18 1.13 -10.65 4.35
C PRO A 18 1.04 -9.21 4.84
N ASP A 19 1.80 -8.88 5.88
CA ASP A 19 2.21 -7.51 6.10
C ASP A 19 3.25 -7.14 5.04
N LEU A 20 3.07 -6.01 4.38
CA LEU A 20 4.04 -5.53 3.41
C LEU A 20 5.37 -5.17 4.08
N ARG A 21 6.48 -5.23 3.33
CA ARG A 21 7.77 -4.67 3.75
C ARG A 21 7.57 -3.30 4.38
N GLY A 22 8.12 -3.09 5.57
CA GLY A 22 8.02 -1.83 6.31
C GLY A 22 6.79 -1.71 7.21
N TYR A 23 5.84 -2.66 7.16
CA TYR A 23 4.60 -2.63 7.91
C TYR A 23 4.46 -3.82 8.86
N GLY A 24 3.60 -3.67 9.84
CA GLY A 24 3.19 -4.76 10.74
C GLY A 24 4.37 -5.50 11.37
N ALA A 25 4.37 -6.82 11.24
CA ALA A 25 5.42 -7.71 11.72
C ALA A 25 6.55 -7.95 10.71
N SER A 26 6.39 -7.53 9.45
CA SER A 26 7.42 -7.67 8.42
C SER A 26 8.64 -6.80 8.68
N ASP A 27 9.76 -7.17 8.11
CA ASP A 27 11.03 -6.46 8.21
C ASP A 27 10.92 -5.00 7.73
N LYS A 28 11.68 -4.14 8.40
CA LYS A 28 11.73 -2.70 8.16
C LYS A 28 13.17 -2.28 7.83
N PRO A 29 13.68 -2.67 6.63
CA PRO A 29 15.03 -2.32 6.26
C PRO A 29 15.23 -0.81 6.26
N ALA A 30 16.36 -0.36 6.81
CA ALA A 30 16.75 1.03 6.85
C ALA A 30 17.90 1.29 5.88
N GLY A 31 17.87 2.45 5.21
CA GLY A 31 18.93 2.86 4.29
C GLY A 31 18.53 4.09 3.49
N PRO A 32 19.49 4.71 2.80
CA PRO A 32 19.24 5.89 1.97
C PRO A 32 18.64 5.53 0.60
N ASP A 33 18.61 4.26 0.24
CA ASP A 33 18.13 3.79 -1.04
C ASP A 33 16.61 3.87 -1.12
N VAL A 34 16.07 4.69 -2.02
CA VAL A 34 14.65 4.88 -2.23
C VAL A 34 13.98 3.63 -2.82
N ASP A 35 14.74 2.77 -3.51
CA ASP A 35 14.24 1.52 -4.08
C ASP A 35 13.90 0.48 -3.02
N LEU A 36 14.39 0.62 -1.78
CA LEU A 36 14.03 -0.28 -0.69
C LEU A 36 12.51 -0.38 -0.50
N TYR A 37 11.77 0.70 -0.74
CA TYR A 37 10.33 0.77 -0.59
C TYR A 37 9.59 1.08 -1.89
N ALA A 38 10.28 0.97 -3.03
CA ALA A 38 9.63 1.06 -4.33
C ALA A 38 8.57 -0.03 -4.49
N LYS A 39 7.44 0.28 -5.12
CA LYS A 39 6.37 -0.71 -5.37
C LYS A 39 6.86 -1.91 -6.16
N ARG A 40 7.85 -1.73 -7.02
CA ARG A 40 8.52 -2.81 -7.77
C ARG A 40 9.22 -3.80 -6.82
N THR A 41 9.96 -3.30 -5.85
CA THR A 41 10.63 -4.11 -4.83
C THR A 41 9.62 -4.85 -3.96
N MET A 42 8.57 -4.15 -3.51
CA MET A 42 7.52 -4.75 -2.68
C MET A 42 6.68 -5.78 -3.46
N ALA A 43 6.45 -5.56 -4.76
CA ALA A 43 5.80 -6.52 -5.64
C ALA A 43 6.63 -7.81 -5.79
N ALA A 44 7.95 -7.67 -5.94
CA ALA A 44 8.86 -8.81 -5.97
C ALA A 44 8.84 -9.61 -4.65
N ASP A 45 8.72 -8.96 -3.49
CA ASP A 45 8.55 -9.64 -2.20
C ASP A 45 7.28 -10.50 -2.18
N VAL A 46 6.15 -9.95 -2.66
CA VAL A 46 4.87 -10.68 -2.70
C VAL A 46 4.97 -11.92 -3.59
N VAL A 47 5.59 -11.78 -4.77
CA VAL A 47 5.82 -12.91 -5.69
C VAL A 47 6.75 -13.94 -5.08
N ALA A 48 7.85 -13.51 -4.46
CA ALA A 48 8.81 -14.41 -3.80
C ALA A 48 8.17 -15.17 -2.64
N LEU A 49 7.34 -14.50 -1.82
CA LEU A 49 6.61 -15.13 -0.73
C LEU A 49 5.64 -16.18 -1.23
N ALA A 50 4.83 -15.85 -2.26
CA ALA A 50 3.88 -16.80 -2.84
C ALA A 50 4.60 -18.06 -3.36
N ARG A 51 5.72 -17.90 -4.07
CA ARG A 51 6.55 -19.01 -4.56
C ARG A 51 7.14 -19.83 -3.42
N ALA A 52 7.63 -19.19 -2.38
CA ALA A 52 8.17 -19.89 -1.20
C ALA A 52 7.10 -20.74 -0.49
N LEU A 53 5.82 -20.37 -0.62
CA LEU A 53 4.67 -21.11 -0.13
C LEU A 53 4.11 -22.13 -1.14
N GLY A 54 4.78 -22.31 -2.28
CA GLY A 54 4.41 -23.30 -3.30
C GLY A 54 3.39 -22.81 -4.34
N HIS A 55 3.15 -21.51 -4.45
CA HIS A 55 2.19 -20.91 -5.39
C HIS A 55 2.93 -20.19 -6.53
N GLU A 56 3.00 -20.81 -7.70
CA GLU A 56 3.63 -20.23 -8.90
C GLU A 56 2.75 -19.18 -9.58
N ARG A 57 1.43 -19.31 -9.47
CA ARG A 57 0.44 -18.39 -10.04
C ARG A 57 -0.69 -18.18 -9.05
N PHE A 58 -1.15 -16.92 -8.93
CA PHE A 58 -2.19 -16.56 -7.95
C PHE A 58 -3.01 -15.34 -8.41
N ALA A 59 -4.21 -15.22 -7.85
CA ALA A 59 -4.98 -13.98 -7.89
C ALA A 59 -4.47 -13.04 -6.79
N LEU A 60 -4.42 -11.74 -7.07
CA LEU A 60 -3.91 -10.73 -6.15
C LEU A 60 -4.95 -9.65 -5.89
N ALA A 61 -5.21 -9.36 -4.62
CA ALA A 61 -6.07 -8.26 -4.21
C ALA A 61 -5.28 -7.29 -3.32
N GLY A 62 -5.41 -6.01 -3.58
CA GLY A 62 -4.78 -4.96 -2.79
C GLY A 62 -5.76 -3.81 -2.48
N HIS A 63 -5.55 -3.16 -1.36
CA HIS A 63 -6.27 -1.95 -0.96
C HIS A 63 -5.27 -0.86 -0.63
N ASP A 64 -5.53 0.38 -1.02
CA ASP A 64 -4.68 1.54 -0.79
C ASP A 64 -3.21 1.26 -1.19
N ARG A 65 -2.24 1.38 -0.29
CA ARG A 65 -0.82 1.06 -0.55
C ARG A 65 -0.64 -0.36 -1.11
N GLY A 66 -1.40 -1.33 -0.61
CA GLY A 66 -1.40 -2.69 -1.11
C GLY A 66 -1.91 -2.83 -2.55
N ALA A 67 -2.83 -1.97 -2.97
CA ALA A 67 -3.29 -1.96 -4.35
C ALA A 67 -2.25 -1.39 -5.32
N LEU A 68 -1.44 -0.42 -4.89
CA LEU A 68 -0.29 0.06 -5.68
C LEU A 68 0.77 -1.04 -5.89
N VAL A 69 1.05 -1.83 -4.83
CA VAL A 69 1.93 -3.01 -4.93
C VAL A 69 1.33 -4.06 -5.86
N ALA A 70 0.03 -4.32 -5.75
CA ALA A 70 -0.66 -5.30 -6.57
C ALA A 70 -0.71 -4.87 -8.04
N PHE A 71 -0.96 -3.58 -8.32
CA PHE A 71 -0.90 -2.99 -9.66
C PHE A 71 0.49 -3.18 -10.28
N ARG A 72 1.55 -2.86 -9.52
CA ARG A 72 2.94 -3.03 -9.96
C ARG A 72 3.28 -4.52 -10.21
N ALA A 73 2.82 -5.42 -9.34
CA ALA A 73 3.00 -6.86 -9.53
C ALA A 73 2.33 -7.35 -10.81
N GLY A 74 1.16 -6.83 -11.14
CA GLY A 74 0.47 -7.16 -12.40
C GLY A 74 1.22 -6.72 -13.65
N LEU A 75 1.91 -5.57 -13.61
CA LEU A 75 2.74 -5.08 -14.72
C LEU A 75 4.06 -5.84 -14.83
N ASP A 76 4.78 -6.05 -13.72
CA ASP A 76 6.13 -6.63 -13.72
C ASP A 76 6.11 -8.16 -13.78
N HIS A 77 5.00 -8.81 -13.36
CA HIS A 77 4.88 -10.28 -13.28
C HIS A 77 3.57 -10.80 -13.93
N PRO A 78 3.28 -10.47 -15.19
CA PRO A 78 2.02 -10.82 -15.85
C PRO A 78 1.79 -12.33 -15.97
N ASP A 79 2.86 -13.13 -15.99
CA ASP A 79 2.78 -14.59 -16.05
C ASP A 79 2.42 -15.23 -14.71
N VAL A 80 2.57 -14.51 -13.60
CA VAL A 80 2.35 -14.98 -12.24
C VAL A 80 0.98 -14.53 -11.71
N VAL A 81 0.63 -13.26 -11.93
CA VAL A 81 -0.65 -12.68 -11.47
C VAL A 81 -1.75 -13.05 -12.45
N THR A 82 -2.69 -13.90 -12.04
CA THR A 82 -3.77 -14.41 -12.90
C THR A 82 -5.01 -13.52 -12.96
N GLN A 83 -5.28 -12.80 -11.87
CA GLN A 83 -6.38 -11.84 -11.72
C GLN A 83 -5.94 -10.77 -10.72
N LEU A 84 -6.44 -9.57 -10.89
CA LEU A 84 -6.10 -8.42 -10.04
C LEU A 84 -7.36 -7.74 -9.52
N ALA A 85 -7.40 -7.45 -8.23
CA ALA A 85 -8.40 -6.57 -7.62
C ALA A 85 -7.70 -5.39 -6.93
N CYS A 86 -8.02 -4.17 -7.36
CA CYS A 86 -7.53 -2.93 -6.78
C CYS A 86 -8.69 -2.20 -6.08
N LEU A 87 -8.53 -1.97 -4.77
CA LEU A 87 -9.55 -1.36 -3.94
C LEU A 87 -9.08 0.03 -3.50
N ASP A 88 -9.93 1.02 -3.81
CA ASP A 88 -9.91 2.38 -3.29
C ASP A 88 -8.54 3.08 -3.39
N VAL A 89 -7.98 3.10 -4.59
CA VAL A 89 -6.70 3.76 -4.90
C VAL A 89 -6.64 4.19 -6.37
N LEU A 90 -5.99 5.31 -6.63
CA LEU A 90 -5.55 5.68 -7.97
C LEU A 90 -4.10 5.18 -8.20
N PRO A 91 -3.72 4.81 -9.44
CA PRO A 91 -2.33 4.54 -9.77
C PRO A 91 -1.42 5.69 -9.35
N THR A 92 -0.18 5.38 -8.99
CA THR A 92 0.74 6.36 -8.37
C THR A 92 0.90 7.63 -9.20
N LEU A 93 1.11 7.49 -10.50
CA LEU A 93 1.29 8.66 -11.38
C LEU A 93 0.05 9.55 -11.43
N ASP A 94 -1.15 8.97 -11.43
CA ASP A 94 -2.40 9.72 -11.47
C ASP A 94 -2.71 10.35 -10.10
N MET A 95 -2.37 9.67 -9.00
CA MET A 95 -2.54 10.18 -7.64
C MET A 95 -1.83 11.52 -7.42
N TRP A 96 -0.64 11.71 -7.97
CA TRP A 96 0.10 12.97 -7.84
C TRP A 96 -0.44 14.10 -8.74
N GLN A 97 -1.30 13.80 -9.71
CA GLN A 97 -1.87 14.77 -10.66
C GLN A 97 -3.29 15.22 -10.30
N VAL A 98 -4.03 14.39 -9.57
CA VAL A 98 -5.48 14.60 -9.33
C VAL A 98 -5.78 15.51 -8.13
N PRO A 99 -5.17 15.37 -6.93
CA PRO A 99 -5.57 16.14 -5.77
C PRO A 99 -5.33 17.65 -5.93
N ARG A 100 -6.39 18.44 -5.73
CA ARG A 100 -6.32 19.92 -5.80
C ARG A 100 -7.23 20.53 -4.73
N GLY A 101 -6.86 21.72 -4.24
CA GLY A 101 -7.68 22.45 -3.27
C GLY A 101 -7.95 21.61 -2.01
N THR A 102 -9.20 21.45 -1.63
CA THR A 102 -9.60 20.73 -0.41
C THR A 102 -9.28 19.22 -0.46
N SER A 103 -9.32 18.58 -1.64
CA SER A 103 -8.93 17.18 -1.75
C SER A 103 -7.43 16.98 -1.48
N ALA A 104 -6.58 17.92 -1.87
CA ALA A 104 -5.16 17.91 -1.49
C ALA A 104 -4.98 18.10 0.02
N ALA A 105 -5.85 18.88 0.68
CA ALA A 105 -5.81 19.06 2.13
C ALA A 105 -6.20 17.77 2.88
N VAL A 106 -7.15 17.00 2.38
CA VAL A 106 -7.47 15.66 2.91
C VAL A 106 -6.30 14.71 2.75
N GLY A 107 -5.62 14.77 1.59
CA GLY A 107 -4.43 14.00 1.27
C GLY A 107 -3.10 14.58 1.82
N PHE A 108 -3.12 15.48 2.82
CA PHE A 108 -1.93 16.18 3.32
C PHE A 108 -0.78 15.23 3.71
N HIS A 109 -1.10 14.04 4.17
CA HIS A 109 -0.13 13.02 4.57
C HIS A 109 0.77 12.56 3.40
N LEU A 110 0.23 12.52 2.17
CA LEU A 110 1.00 12.20 0.96
C LEU A 110 2.15 13.20 0.80
N TYR A 111 1.81 14.49 0.86
CA TYR A 111 2.77 15.58 0.70
C TYR A 111 3.75 15.66 1.87
N LEU A 112 3.27 15.50 3.12
CA LEU A 112 4.13 15.50 4.30
C LEU A 112 5.17 14.38 4.19
N MET A 113 4.75 13.14 3.93
CA MET A 113 5.65 11.97 3.92
C MET A 113 6.53 11.92 2.67
N ALA A 114 6.20 12.67 1.60
CA ALA A 114 7.05 12.82 0.41
C ALA A 114 8.26 13.74 0.64
N HIS A 115 8.29 14.52 1.73
CA HIS A 115 9.43 15.38 2.05
C HIS A 115 10.74 14.60 2.23
N PRO A 116 11.90 15.27 2.00
CA PRO A 116 13.21 14.69 2.31
C PRO A 116 13.29 14.12 3.75
N PRO A 117 14.18 13.14 3.98
CA PRO A 117 14.33 12.51 5.29
C PRO A 117 14.57 13.49 6.43
N GLY A 118 13.99 13.21 7.57
CA GLY A 118 14.19 13.93 8.85
C GLY A 118 12.95 14.66 9.35
N LEU A 119 12.32 15.54 8.56
CA LEU A 119 11.15 16.30 9.01
C LEU A 119 9.91 15.41 9.24
N PRO A 120 9.45 14.60 8.25
CA PRO A 120 8.28 13.76 8.41
C PRO A 120 8.43 12.78 9.58
N GLU A 121 9.57 12.11 9.66
CA GLU A 121 9.85 11.13 10.70
C GLU A 121 9.81 11.75 12.10
N LYS A 122 10.35 12.95 12.27
CA LYS A 122 10.32 13.67 13.55
C LYS A 122 8.92 14.15 13.91
N MET A 123 8.18 14.72 12.95
CA MET A 123 6.82 15.21 13.20
C MET A 123 5.88 14.07 13.57
N ILE A 124 5.86 13.00 12.77
CA ILE A 124 4.99 11.86 13.00
C ILE A 124 5.43 11.09 14.25
N GLY A 125 6.75 10.89 14.42
CA GLY A 125 7.31 10.18 15.57
C GLY A 125 7.09 10.89 16.92
N ALA A 126 6.88 12.21 16.92
CA ALA A 126 6.54 12.96 18.14
C ALA A 126 5.13 12.65 18.68
N ALA A 127 4.17 12.30 17.78
CA ALA A 127 2.80 11.98 18.18
C ALA A 127 2.17 10.96 17.21
N PRO A 128 2.72 9.73 17.11
CA PRO A 128 2.30 8.77 16.10
C PRO A 128 0.83 8.36 16.25
N ASP A 129 0.34 8.22 17.47
CA ASP A 129 -1.06 7.87 17.73
C ASP A 129 -2.03 8.96 17.28
N THR A 130 -1.65 10.23 17.42
CA THR A 130 -2.45 11.34 16.93
C THR A 130 -2.49 11.34 15.42
N PHE A 131 -1.33 11.11 14.77
CA PHE A 131 -1.22 11.12 13.33
C PHE A 131 -1.97 9.93 12.70
N PHE A 132 -1.63 8.72 13.07
CA PHE A 132 -2.27 7.52 12.48
C PHE A 132 -3.70 7.33 12.98
N GLY A 133 -3.98 7.69 14.24
CA GLY A 133 -5.32 7.66 14.80
C GLY A 133 -6.31 8.53 14.04
N HIS A 134 -5.88 9.70 13.56
CA HIS A 134 -6.70 10.56 12.72
C HIS A 134 -7.25 9.82 11.50
N PHE A 135 -6.42 9.07 10.77
CA PHE A 135 -6.86 8.30 9.60
C PHE A 135 -7.76 7.13 9.96
N LEU A 136 -7.49 6.44 11.07
CA LEU A 136 -8.38 5.40 11.56
C LEU A 136 -9.77 5.96 11.94
N ASP A 137 -9.83 7.20 12.44
CA ASP A 137 -11.07 7.84 12.84
C ASP A 137 -11.88 8.34 11.64
N ILE A 138 -11.24 8.88 10.59
CA ILE A 138 -11.93 9.42 9.41
C ILE A 138 -12.24 8.38 8.35
N TRP A 139 -11.40 7.32 8.21
CA TRP A 139 -11.54 6.28 7.20
C TRP A 139 -11.88 4.90 7.78
N GLY A 140 -11.87 4.75 9.09
CA GLY A 140 -12.06 3.49 9.82
C GLY A 140 -13.50 3.04 9.94
N GLY A 141 -14.14 2.77 8.84
CA GLY A 141 -15.38 2.02 8.79
C GLY A 141 -16.63 2.71 9.40
N ARG A 142 -17.69 2.79 8.61
CA ARG A 142 -19.05 3.15 9.07
C ARG A 142 -20.02 2.11 8.50
N PRO A 143 -21.10 1.73 9.19
CA PRO A 143 -21.60 2.33 10.45
C PRO A 143 -20.91 1.82 11.72
N ASP A 144 -20.19 0.68 11.66
CA ASP A 144 -19.64 0.06 12.86
C ASP A 144 -18.25 0.62 13.18
N PRO A 145 -18.05 1.21 14.39
CA PRO A 145 -16.75 1.70 14.79
C PRO A 145 -15.74 0.55 14.90
N MET A 146 -14.48 0.84 14.58
CA MET A 146 -13.40 -0.13 14.74
C MET A 146 -13.29 -0.55 16.22
N PRO A 147 -13.28 -1.86 16.54
CA PRO A 147 -13.09 -2.33 17.92
C PRO A 147 -11.81 -1.77 18.54
N ALA A 148 -11.88 -1.40 19.82
CA ALA A 148 -10.77 -0.72 20.50
C ALA A 148 -9.46 -1.52 20.48
N GLU A 149 -9.55 -2.85 20.63
CA GLU A 149 -8.40 -3.75 20.57
C GLU A 149 -7.77 -3.79 19.18
N ILE A 150 -8.56 -3.73 18.11
CA ILE A 150 -8.08 -3.67 16.73
C ILE A 150 -7.39 -2.33 16.46
N ARG A 151 -8.02 -1.23 16.90
CA ARG A 151 -7.42 0.10 16.81
C ARG A 151 -6.08 0.17 17.53
N ALA A 152 -6.02 -0.38 18.75
CA ALA A 152 -4.78 -0.43 19.53
C ALA A 152 -3.67 -1.23 18.82
N ALA A 153 -4.02 -2.35 18.21
CA ALA A 153 -3.07 -3.18 17.44
C ALA A 153 -2.51 -2.42 16.22
N TYR A 154 -3.37 -1.72 15.46
CA TYR A 154 -2.90 -0.89 14.35
C TYR A 154 -1.99 0.24 14.79
N LEU A 155 -2.35 0.97 15.85
CA LEU A 155 -1.50 2.05 16.37
C LEU A 155 -0.16 1.53 16.88
N ALA A 156 -0.15 0.38 17.56
CA ALA A 156 1.10 -0.25 18.02
C ALA A 156 2.02 -0.62 16.85
N ALA A 157 1.47 -1.20 15.78
CA ALA A 157 2.21 -1.52 14.56
C ALA A 157 2.79 -0.26 13.88
N CYS A 158 1.98 0.81 13.79
CA CYS A 158 2.41 2.09 13.18
C CYS A 158 3.53 2.78 13.98
N ARG A 159 3.48 2.77 15.33
CA ARG A 159 4.53 3.39 16.16
C ARG A 159 5.93 2.83 15.85
N GLY A 160 6.03 1.52 15.65
CA GLY A 160 7.30 0.86 15.33
C GLY A 160 7.72 0.98 13.86
N ALA A 161 6.88 1.57 13.01
CA ALA A 161 7.06 1.59 11.56
C ALA A 161 7.14 3.01 10.96
N VAL A 162 7.17 4.07 11.77
CA VAL A 162 7.18 5.46 11.27
C VAL A 162 8.22 5.69 10.17
N PRO A 163 9.50 5.33 10.34
CA PRO A 163 10.52 5.58 9.30
C PRO A 163 10.24 4.81 8.01
N SER A 164 9.81 3.56 8.11
CA SER A 164 9.53 2.71 6.94
C SER A 164 8.25 3.13 6.20
N ILE A 165 7.20 3.53 6.92
CA ILE A 165 5.99 4.09 6.32
C ILE A 165 6.32 5.36 5.55
N VAL A 166 7.06 6.28 6.16
CA VAL A 166 7.50 7.52 5.48
C VAL A 166 8.35 7.22 4.25
N ALA A 167 9.25 6.23 4.33
CA ALA A 167 10.07 5.82 3.19
C ALA A 167 9.24 5.26 2.03
N ASP A 168 8.17 4.48 2.32
CA ASP A 168 7.25 3.98 1.31
C ASP A 168 6.50 5.12 0.59
N TYR A 169 6.00 6.12 1.33
CA TYR A 169 5.35 7.29 0.72
C TYR A 169 6.34 8.15 -0.08
N ARG A 170 7.57 8.27 0.38
CA ARG A 170 8.63 8.98 -0.35
C ARG A 170 8.99 8.28 -1.66
N ALA A 171 9.10 6.94 -1.65
CA ALA A 171 9.30 6.16 -2.87
C ALA A 171 8.18 6.38 -3.88
N SER A 172 6.91 6.44 -3.41
CA SER A 172 5.76 6.76 -4.25
C SER A 172 5.82 8.13 -4.91
N ALA A 173 6.43 9.11 -4.26
CA ALA A 173 6.55 10.47 -4.81
C ALA A 173 7.76 10.64 -5.75
N THR A 174 8.61 9.65 -5.83
CA THR A 174 9.88 9.70 -6.58
C THR A 174 9.99 8.52 -7.55
N VAL A 175 10.68 7.46 -7.16
CA VAL A 175 11.02 6.33 -8.03
C VAL A 175 9.79 5.62 -8.61
N ASP A 176 8.69 5.51 -7.88
CA ASP A 176 7.48 4.86 -8.40
C ASP A 176 6.82 5.70 -9.50
N VAL A 177 6.83 7.03 -9.38
CA VAL A 177 6.38 7.94 -10.45
C VAL A 177 7.23 7.78 -11.70
N GLU A 178 8.55 7.68 -11.55
CA GLU A 178 9.47 7.46 -12.67
C GLU A 178 9.20 6.12 -13.35
N HIS A 179 9.00 5.05 -12.59
CA HIS A 179 8.64 3.73 -13.11
C HIS A 179 7.32 3.77 -13.89
N ASP A 180 6.28 4.38 -13.32
CA ASP A 180 4.97 4.47 -13.95
C ASP A 180 5.00 5.33 -15.23
N GLN A 181 5.82 6.39 -15.25
CA GLN A 181 6.01 7.22 -16.43
C GLN A 181 6.67 6.43 -17.58
N VAL A 182 7.74 5.70 -17.29
CA VAL A 182 8.43 4.84 -18.26
C VAL A 182 7.46 3.80 -18.83
N ASP A 183 6.69 3.12 -17.99
CA ASP A 183 5.72 2.12 -18.42
C ASP A 183 4.59 2.72 -19.25
N ARG A 184 4.10 3.91 -18.89
CA ARG A 184 3.09 4.64 -19.68
C ARG A 184 3.61 4.98 -21.08
N GLU A 185 4.83 5.48 -21.17
CA GLU A 185 5.49 5.82 -22.45
C GLU A 185 5.74 4.56 -23.32
N ALA A 186 6.09 3.43 -22.70
CA ALA A 186 6.24 2.15 -23.36
C ALA A 186 4.90 1.51 -23.74
N GLY A 187 3.77 2.07 -23.33
CA GLY A 187 2.45 1.52 -23.58
C GLY A 187 2.14 0.24 -22.79
N ALA A 188 2.82 0.00 -21.67
CA ALA A 188 2.58 -1.15 -20.80
C ALA A 188 1.11 -1.26 -20.37
N ARG A 189 0.60 -2.48 -20.30
CA ARG A 189 -0.80 -2.78 -19.97
C ARG A 189 -0.88 -4.00 -19.07
N LEU A 190 -1.86 -4.00 -18.16
CA LEU A 190 -2.24 -5.19 -17.42
C LEU A 190 -2.87 -6.21 -18.39
N GLY A 191 -2.32 -7.42 -18.44
CA GLY A 191 -2.75 -8.48 -19.36
C GLY A 191 -3.79 -9.44 -18.76
N MET A 192 -4.06 -9.36 -17.44
CA MET A 192 -5.01 -10.20 -16.74
C MET A 192 -6.35 -9.47 -16.51
N PRO A 193 -7.45 -10.17 -16.19
CA PRO A 193 -8.68 -9.55 -15.72
C PRO A 193 -8.45 -8.68 -14.48
N VAL A 194 -9.01 -7.46 -14.50
CA VAL A 194 -8.87 -6.49 -13.41
C VAL A 194 -10.24 -6.08 -12.89
N THR A 195 -10.41 -6.15 -11.57
CA THR A 195 -11.55 -5.57 -10.84
C THR A 195 -11.09 -4.33 -10.10
N VAL A 196 -11.79 -3.22 -10.28
CA VAL A 196 -11.56 -1.98 -9.54
C VAL A 196 -12.79 -1.70 -8.67
N ILE A 197 -12.57 -1.50 -7.38
CA ILE A 197 -13.62 -1.11 -6.43
C ILE A 197 -13.20 0.23 -5.83
N GLN A 198 -14.04 1.24 -6.06
CA GLN A 198 -13.82 2.61 -5.59
C GLN A 198 -15.04 3.05 -4.79
N GLN A 199 -14.84 3.82 -3.74
CA GLN A 199 -15.95 4.51 -3.09
C GLN A 199 -16.30 5.79 -3.86
N ASP A 200 -17.54 6.24 -3.74
CA ASP A 200 -17.96 7.55 -4.24
C ASP A 200 -17.45 8.65 -3.31
N TRP A 201 -16.71 9.63 -3.88
CA TRP A 201 -16.10 10.75 -3.16
C TRP A 201 -16.97 12.01 -3.26
#